data_876fb3c7c89d2756de464b8b689c0902
#
_entry.id   876fb3c7c89d2756de464b8b689c0902
#
_cell.length_a   1.000
_cell.length_b   1.000
_cell.length_c   1.000
_cell.angle_alpha   90.00
_cell.angle_beta   90.00
_cell.angle_gamma   90.00
#
_symmetry.space_group_name_H-M   'P 1'
#
loop_
_entity.id
_entity.type
_entity.pdbx_description
1 polymer ?
#
loop_
_entity_poly.entity_id
_entity_poly.type
_entity_poly.pdbx_seq_one_letter_code
_entity_poly.pdbx_strand_id
1 'polypeptide(L)'
;MIKVNVEIDKKSWLRKVKNPKKYLSLKLKIIQKNIKFFKNKNIIFTLLLTNSLNLKKLNKKFRNKDKSTDVLSFPFLLLKNIKFHKNKKVYIGDIATSYEIINSRSKGKNFLSEFNKVWVHGFLHLLGFNHIKNDEYLKMSNLEKKILNLIK
;
A
#
# COMPACT_ATOMS: atom_id res chain seq x y z
N MET A 1 -16.23 3.85 2.83
CA MET A 1 -15.07 4.50 3.48
C MET A 1 -13.85 3.61 3.39
N ILE A 2 -12.68 4.17 3.09
CA ILE A 2 -11.42 3.42 3.10
C ILE A 2 -10.72 3.66 4.43
N LYS A 3 -10.41 2.59 5.17
CA LYS A 3 -9.70 2.64 6.45
C LYS A 3 -8.38 1.87 6.39
N VAL A 4 -7.40 2.31 7.15
CA VAL A 4 -6.13 1.62 7.33
C VAL A 4 -5.85 1.39 8.81
N ASN A 5 -5.48 0.17 9.15
CA ASN A 5 -4.81 -0.16 10.41
C ASN A 5 -3.31 -0.03 10.19
N VAL A 6 -2.62 0.64 11.10
CA VAL A 6 -1.17 0.81 10.99
C VAL A 6 -0.51 0.15 12.18
N GLU A 7 0.40 -0.76 11.87
CA GLU A 7 1.27 -1.46 12.83
C GLU A 7 2.70 -1.00 12.63
N ILE A 8 3.42 -0.71 13.71
CA ILE A 8 4.78 -0.17 13.67
C ILE A 8 5.66 -1.06 14.54
N ASP A 9 6.54 -1.84 13.94
CA ASP A 9 7.52 -2.66 14.66
C ASP A 9 8.95 -2.08 14.61
N LYS A 10 9.16 -1.00 13.84
CA LYS A 10 10.43 -0.27 13.79
C LYS A 10 10.22 1.22 14.07
N LYS A 11 10.69 1.68 15.23
CA LYS A 11 10.52 3.07 15.71
C LYS A 11 11.09 4.15 14.77
N SER A 12 12.07 3.79 13.92
CA SER A 12 12.67 4.74 12.95
C SER A 12 11.63 5.35 12.00
N TRP A 13 10.52 4.68 11.74
CA TRP A 13 9.41 5.20 10.96
C TRP A 13 8.84 6.50 11.52
N LEU A 14 8.74 6.60 12.86
CA LEU A 14 8.18 7.77 13.53
C LEU A 14 9.03 9.03 13.38
N ARG A 15 10.33 8.88 13.08
CA ARG A 15 11.22 10.02 12.76
C ARG A 15 10.88 10.64 11.40
N LYS A 16 10.35 9.84 10.46
CA LYS A 16 10.01 10.27 9.09
C LYS A 16 8.52 10.60 8.94
N VAL A 17 7.67 9.85 9.63
CA VAL A 17 6.20 10.01 9.61
C VAL A 17 5.71 10.05 11.06
N LYS A 18 5.57 11.23 11.64
CA LYS A 18 5.21 11.40 13.08
C LYS A 18 3.94 10.67 13.48
N ASN A 19 2.90 10.70 12.65
CA ASN A 19 1.65 10.00 12.88
C ASN A 19 1.21 9.27 11.60
N PRO A 20 1.71 8.05 11.35
CA PRO A 20 1.44 7.33 10.11
C PRO A 20 -0.04 7.06 9.87
N LYS A 21 -0.80 6.72 10.91
CA LYS A 21 -2.25 6.47 10.79
C LYS A 21 -3.00 7.71 10.32
N LYS A 22 -2.73 8.86 10.93
CA LYS A 22 -3.36 10.13 10.53
C LYS A 22 -2.94 10.52 9.11
N TYR A 23 -1.66 10.40 8.79
CA TYR A 23 -1.10 10.69 7.47
C TYR A 23 -1.82 9.89 6.37
N LEU A 24 -1.85 8.56 6.52
CA LEU A 24 -2.47 7.67 5.54
C LEU A 24 -3.99 7.89 5.45
N SER A 25 -4.66 8.08 6.58
CA SER A 25 -6.12 8.34 6.59
C SER A 25 -6.50 9.60 5.81
N LEU A 26 -5.71 10.67 5.90
CA LEU A 26 -5.92 11.89 5.12
C LEU A 26 -5.73 11.63 3.61
N LYS A 27 -4.66 10.91 3.22
CA LYS A 27 -4.40 10.55 1.82
C LYS A 27 -5.53 9.67 1.26
N LEU A 28 -5.98 8.67 2.02
CA LEU A 28 -7.09 7.79 1.62
C LEU A 28 -8.42 8.54 1.44
N LYS A 29 -8.70 9.53 2.28
CA LYS A 29 -9.88 10.42 2.10
C LYS A 29 -9.80 11.19 0.78
N ILE A 30 -8.63 11.75 0.44
CA ILE A 30 -8.41 12.46 -0.82
C ILE A 30 -8.65 11.52 -2.01
N ILE A 31 -8.06 10.31 -1.97
CA ILE A 31 -8.25 9.29 -3.01
C ILE A 31 -9.73 8.96 -3.18
N GLN A 32 -10.42 8.67 -2.08
CA GLN A 32 -11.82 8.26 -2.11
C GLN A 32 -12.75 9.35 -2.66
N LYS A 33 -12.48 10.62 -2.33
CA LYS A 33 -13.26 11.76 -2.80
C LYS A 33 -13.08 12.00 -4.31
N ASN A 34 -11.86 11.85 -4.82
CA ASN A 34 -11.49 12.34 -6.16
C ASN A 34 -11.45 11.25 -7.24
N ILE A 35 -11.39 9.97 -6.86
CA ILE A 35 -11.31 8.88 -7.83
C ILE A 35 -12.59 8.06 -7.81
N LYS A 36 -13.32 8.08 -8.93
CA LYS A 36 -14.62 7.39 -9.09
C LYS A 36 -14.57 5.92 -8.66
N PHE A 37 -13.49 5.21 -9.00
CA PHE A 37 -13.28 3.81 -8.64
C PHE A 37 -13.42 3.54 -7.13
N PHE A 38 -13.07 4.51 -6.27
CA PHE A 38 -13.08 4.35 -4.81
C PHE A 38 -14.34 4.90 -4.12
N LYS A 39 -15.16 5.70 -4.79
CA LYS A 39 -16.28 6.47 -4.16
C LYS A 39 -17.22 5.60 -3.30
N ASN A 40 -17.58 4.41 -3.77
CA ASN A 40 -18.56 3.54 -3.11
C ASN A 40 -17.91 2.34 -2.40
N LYS A 41 -16.60 2.33 -2.22
CA LYS A 41 -15.91 1.23 -1.55
C LYS A 41 -15.84 1.45 -0.04
N ASN A 42 -16.26 0.45 0.71
CA ASN A 42 -16.11 0.40 2.16
C ASN A 42 -15.12 -0.72 2.50
N ILE A 43 -13.85 -0.35 2.57
CA ILE A 43 -12.75 -1.30 2.70
C ILE A 43 -11.81 -0.94 3.85
N ILE A 44 -11.17 -1.97 4.38
CA ILE A 44 -10.13 -1.85 5.40
C ILE A 44 -8.95 -2.74 5.04
N PHE A 45 -7.75 -2.27 5.31
CA PHE A 45 -6.51 -3.04 5.16
C PHE A 45 -5.54 -2.71 6.29
N THR A 46 -4.52 -3.53 6.47
CA THR A 46 -3.44 -3.29 7.44
C THR A 46 -2.15 -2.93 6.71
N LEU A 47 -1.42 -1.95 7.24
CA LEU A 47 -0.08 -1.59 6.79
C LEU A 47 0.90 -1.77 7.95
N LEU A 48 1.84 -2.70 7.77
CA LEU A 48 2.96 -2.95 8.67
C LEU A 48 4.17 -2.12 8.23
N LEU A 49 4.61 -1.23 9.11
CA LEU A 49 5.82 -0.41 8.96
C LEU A 49 6.98 -1.11 9.66
N THR A 50 7.78 -1.86 8.90
CA THR A 50 8.82 -2.76 9.43
C THR A 50 10.19 -2.49 8.81
N ASN A 51 11.06 -3.49 8.78
CA ASN A 51 12.44 -3.42 8.33
C ASN A 51 12.75 -4.44 7.21
N SER A 52 13.92 -4.29 6.57
CA SER A 52 14.35 -5.15 5.47
C SER A 52 14.49 -6.62 5.86
N LEU A 53 14.92 -6.90 7.10
CA LEU A 53 15.10 -8.28 7.57
C LEU A 53 13.77 -9.00 7.67
N ASN A 54 12.73 -8.33 8.20
CA ASN A 54 11.39 -8.89 8.28
C ASN A 54 10.78 -9.10 6.90
N LEU A 55 10.96 -8.14 5.97
CA LEU A 55 10.52 -8.32 4.57
C LEU A 55 11.21 -9.51 3.91
N LYS A 56 12.51 -9.71 4.15
CA LYS A 56 13.24 -10.89 3.66
C LYS A 56 12.64 -12.19 4.20
N LYS A 57 12.36 -12.25 5.52
CA LYS A 57 11.73 -13.42 6.15
C LYS A 57 10.33 -13.70 5.57
N LEU A 58 9.50 -12.69 5.42
CA LEU A 58 8.17 -12.81 4.83
C LEU A 58 8.24 -13.23 3.36
N ASN A 59 9.17 -12.67 2.60
CA ASN A 59 9.36 -13.00 1.18
C ASN A 59 9.82 -14.47 1.00
N LYS A 60 10.73 -14.93 1.86
CA LYS A 60 11.15 -16.34 1.90
C LYS A 60 9.99 -17.27 2.25
N LYS A 61 9.26 -16.96 3.31
CA LYS A 61 8.16 -17.79 3.82
C LYS A 61 6.99 -17.91 2.83
N PHE A 62 6.57 -16.81 2.21
CA PHE A 62 5.34 -16.77 1.41
C PHE A 62 5.56 -16.78 -0.10
N ARG A 63 6.76 -16.46 -0.58
CA ARG A 63 7.08 -16.39 -2.02
C ARG A 63 8.30 -17.21 -2.42
N ASN A 64 8.92 -17.95 -1.51
CA ASN A 64 10.16 -18.71 -1.73
C ASN A 64 11.33 -17.85 -2.25
N LYS A 65 11.37 -16.57 -1.91
CA LYS A 65 12.42 -15.64 -2.35
C LYS A 65 13.24 -15.17 -1.16
N ASP A 66 14.49 -15.63 -1.05
CA ASP A 66 15.40 -15.27 0.04
C ASP A 66 16.09 -13.92 -0.22
N LYS A 67 15.29 -12.88 -0.42
CA LYS A 67 15.78 -11.50 -0.61
C LYS A 67 14.84 -10.49 -0.01
N SER A 68 15.40 -9.35 0.41
CA SER A 68 14.61 -8.21 0.86
C SER A 68 13.91 -7.50 -0.31
N THR A 69 12.80 -6.84 -0.03
CA THR A 69 12.04 -6.01 -0.96
C THR A 69 11.49 -4.79 -0.22
N ASP A 70 11.08 -3.78 -0.95
CA ASP A 70 10.48 -2.55 -0.39
C ASP A 70 9.06 -2.77 0.13
N VAL A 71 8.30 -3.63 -0.53
CA VAL A 71 6.89 -3.92 -0.22
C VAL A 71 6.53 -5.36 -0.50
N LEU A 72 5.66 -5.90 0.35
CA LEU A 72 4.93 -7.15 0.12
C LEU A 72 3.45 -6.89 0.35
N SER A 73 2.62 -7.41 -0.53
CA SER A 73 1.17 -7.36 -0.41
C SER A 73 0.60 -8.77 -0.31
N PHE A 74 -0.29 -8.95 0.66
CA PHE A 74 -0.96 -10.21 0.97
C PHE A 74 -2.48 -10.01 0.83
N PRO A 75 -3.05 -10.15 -0.38
CA PRO A 75 -4.49 -10.05 -0.56
C PRO A 75 -5.21 -11.13 0.25
N PHE A 76 -6.20 -10.72 1.05
CA PHE A 76 -6.97 -11.66 1.87
C PHE A 76 -7.98 -12.46 1.05
N LEU A 77 -8.50 -11.86 -0.02
CA LEU A 77 -9.50 -12.45 -0.88
C LEU A 77 -9.12 -12.32 -2.35
N LEU A 78 -9.45 -13.32 -3.15
CA LEU A 78 -9.41 -13.20 -4.61
C LEU A 78 -10.54 -12.26 -5.04
N LEU A 79 -10.20 -11.02 -5.32
CA LEU A 79 -11.15 -9.92 -5.55
C LEU A 79 -12.09 -10.10 -6.72
N LYS A 80 -11.86 -11.10 -7.59
CA LYS A 80 -12.79 -11.43 -8.70
C LYS A 80 -14.22 -11.72 -8.23
N ASN A 81 -14.39 -12.11 -6.97
CA ASN A 81 -15.68 -12.53 -6.40
C ASN A 81 -16.24 -11.55 -5.36
N ILE A 82 -15.58 -10.41 -5.09
CA ILE A 82 -16.06 -9.47 -4.08
C ILE A 82 -16.94 -8.41 -4.72
N LYS A 83 -18.23 -8.46 -4.41
CA LYS A 83 -19.12 -7.33 -4.61
C LYS A 83 -18.87 -6.30 -3.50
N PHE A 84 -18.26 -5.18 -3.84
CA PHE A 84 -18.11 -4.08 -2.90
C PHE A 84 -19.46 -3.38 -2.70
N HIS A 85 -20.06 -3.55 -1.54
CA HIS A 85 -21.28 -2.84 -1.15
C HIS A 85 -20.95 -1.65 -0.27
N LYS A 86 -21.64 -0.52 -0.47
CA LYS A 86 -21.46 0.71 0.32
C LYS A 86 -21.63 0.47 1.83
N ASN A 87 -22.52 -0.43 2.19
CA ASN A 87 -22.89 -0.69 3.60
C ASN A 87 -22.10 -1.83 4.26
N LYS A 88 -21.30 -2.60 3.50
CA LYS A 88 -20.52 -3.73 4.02
C LYS A 88 -19.03 -3.41 3.96
N LYS A 89 -18.39 -3.39 5.13
CA LYS A 89 -16.95 -3.25 5.24
C LYS A 89 -16.25 -4.55 4.84
N VAL A 90 -15.28 -4.47 3.95
CA VAL A 90 -14.51 -5.61 3.45
C VAL A 90 -13.04 -5.44 3.83
N TYR A 91 -12.48 -6.43 4.51
CA TYR A 91 -11.04 -6.53 4.74
C TYR A 91 -10.38 -7.07 3.48
N ILE A 92 -9.39 -6.34 2.93
CA ILE A 92 -8.78 -6.69 1.64
C ILE A 92 -7.38 -7.28 1.77
N GLY A 93 -6.75 -7.19 2.93
CA GLY A 93 -5.45 -7.83 3.18
C GLY A 93 -4.42 -6.92 3.88
N ASP A 94 -3.17 -7.37 3.84
CA ASP A 94 -2.04 -6.76 4.52
C ASP A 94 -0.98 -6.27 3.54
N ILE A 95 -0.30 -5.19 3.92
CA ILE A 95 0.89 -4.66 3.24
C ILE A 95 2.00 -4.56 4.27
N ALA A 96 3.20 -5.02 3.94
CA ALA A 96 4.40 -4.80 4.73
C ALA A 96 5.41 -3.97 3.93
N THR A 97 6.04 -2.97 4.58
CA THR A 97 6.98 -2.04 3.94
C THR A 97 8.31 -1.97 4.68
N SER A 98 9.42 -1.88 3.93
CA SER A 98 10.78 -1.82 4.48
C SER A 98 11.26 -0.37 4.64
N TYR A 99 11.57 0.02 5.89
CA TYR A 99 12.15 1.33 6.18
C TYR A 99 13.47 1.57 5.45
N GLU A 100 14.40 0.61 5.51
CA GLU A 100 15.77 0.78 5.00
C GLU A 100 15.77 1.01 3.50
N ILE A 101 14.98 0.25 2.74
CA ILE A 101 14.94 0.37 1.29
C ILE A 101 14.32 1.71 0.87
N ILE A 102 13.21 2.11 1.51
CA ILE A 102 12.57 3.40 1.23
C ILE A 102 13.50 4.56 1.60
N ASN A 103 14.15 4.48 2.78
CA ASN A 103 15.08 5.50 3.22
C ASN A 103 16.30 5.63 2.30
N SER A 104 16.86 4.51 1.83
CA SER A 104 17.96 4.48 0.89
C SER A 104 17.59 5.13 -0.45
N ARG A 105 16.41 4.79 -1.00
CA ARG A 105 15.93 5.38 -2.26
C ARG A 105 15.60 6.86 -2.15
N SER A 106 15.26 7.32 -0.94
CA SER A 106 14.92 8.73 -0.69
C SER A 106 16.14 9.64 -0.43
N LYS A 107 17.37 9.12 -0.47
CA LYS A 107 18.58 9.94 -0.33
C LYS A 107 18.56 11.08 -1.36
N GLY A 108 18.61 12.34 -0.87
CA GLY A 108 18.48 13.53 -1.72
C GLY A 108 17.08 13.80 -2.27
N LYS A 109 16.05 13.05 -1.84
CA LYS A 109 14.64 13.20 -2.23
C LYS A 109 13.74 13.19 -1.00
N ASN A 110 12.46 13.51 -1.19
CA ASN A 110 11.48 13.47 -0.12
C ASN A 110 11.12 12.03 0.26
N PHE A 111 11.37 11.62 1.51
CA PHE A 111 11.02 10.30 2.04
C PHE A 111 9.53 9.98 1.87
N LEU A 112 8.65 10.96 2.13
CA LEU A 112 7.20 10.76 2.00
C LEU A 112 6.79 10.48 0.56
N SER A 113 7.48 11.06 -0.42
CA SER A 113 7.24 10.77 -1.83
C SER A 113 7.56 9.30 -2.17
N GLU A 114 8.71 8.79 -1.72
CA GLU A 114 9.06 7.37 -1.93
C GLU A 114 8.13 6.43 -1.14
N PHE A 115 7.78 6.78 0.09
CA PHE A 115 6.82 6.03 0.88
C PHE A 115 5.45 5.96 0.20
N ASN A 116 4.97 7.09 -0.36
CA ASN A 116 3.70 7.12 -1.10
C ASN A 116 3.70 6.15 -2.29
N LYS A 117 4.77 6.12 -3.08
CA LYS A 117 4.90 5.17 -4.20
C LYS A 117 4.75 3.73 -3.73
N VAL A 118 5.43 3.39 -2.65
CA VAL A 118 5.50 2.02 -2.13
C VAL A 118 4.15 1.55 -1.58
N TRP A 119 3.52 2.32 -0.69
CA TRP A 119 2.25 1.87 -0.11
C TRP A 119 1.09 1.93 -1.12
N VAL A 120 1.06 2.91 -2.03
CA VAL A 120 0.04 2.97 -3.10
C VAL A 120 0.16 1.76 -4.01
N HIS A 121 1.36 1.40 -4.43
CA HIS A 121 1.62 0.20 -5.22
C HIS A 121 1.09 -1.07 -4.53
N GLY A 122 1.45 -1.27 -3.27
CA GLY A 122 0.95 -2.38 -2.46
C GLY A 122 -0.57 -2.38 -2.31
N PHE A 123 -1.17 -1.21 -2.10
CA PHE A 123 -2.61 -1.06 -1.98
C PHE A 123 -3.36 -1.44 -3.27
N LEU A 124 -2.83 -1.08 -4.43
CA LEU A 124 -3.41 -1.49 -5.72
C LEU A 124 -3.34 -3.00 -5.93
N HIS A 125 -2.26 -3.66 -5.48
CA HIS A 125 -2.18 -5.12 -5.50
C HIS A 125 -3.24 -5.78 -4.60
N LEU A 126 -3.52 -5.22 -3.42
CA LEU A 126 -4.62 -5.71 -2.57
C LEU A 126 -5.99 -5.61 -3.26
N LEU A 127 -6.14 -4.65 -4.17
CA LEU A 127 -7.37 -4.47 -4.98
C LEU A 127 -7.40 -5.33 -6.25
N GLY A 128 -6.45 -6.24 -6.42
CA GLY A 128 -6.38 -7.17 -7.53
C GLY A 128 -5.76 -6.60 -8.81
N PHE A 129 -5.23 -5.36 -8.77
CA PHE A 129 -4.44 -4.87 -9.88
C PHE A 129 -3.13 -5.65 -9.97
N ASN A 130 -2.74 -5.98 -11.19
CA ASN A 130 -1.52 -6.72 -11.46
C ASN A 130 -0.77 -6.07 -12.63
N HIS A 131 0.49 -6.46 -12.82
CA HIS A 131 1.34 -5.95 -13.91
C HIS A 131 1.97 -7.08 -14.74
N ILE A 132 1.35 -8.26 -14.76
CA ILE A 132 1.84 -9.43 -15.52
C ILE A 132 1.55 -9.28 -16.99
N LYS A 133 0.35 -8.81 -17.37
CA LYS A 133 -0.06 -8.56 -18.76
C LYS A 133 0.01 -7.06 -19.08
N ASN A 134 0.33 -6.71 -20.33
CA ASN A 134 0.48 -5.30 -20.77
C ASN A 134 -0.74 -4.44 -20.45
N ASP A 135 -1.96 -4.93 -20.67
CA ASP A 135 -3.20 -4.19 -20.38
C ASP A 135 -3.40 -3.96 -18.87
N GLU A 136 -3.08 -4.98 -18.06
CA GLU A 136 -3.14 -4.88 -16.59
C GLU A 136 -2.09 -3.90 -16.06
N TYR A 137 -0.88 -3.96 -16.61
CA TYR A 137 0.20 -3.01 -16.30
C TYR A 137 -0.22 -1.57 -16.59
N LEU A 138 -0.77 -1.29 -17.76
CA LEU A 138 -1.21 0.07 -18.15
C LEU A 138 -2.32 0.58 -17.22
N LYS A 139 -3.32 -0.25 -16.92
CA LYS A 139 -4.41 0.09 -15.99
C LYS A 139 -3.88 0.43 -14.60
N MET A 140 -3.01 -0.41 -14.05
CA MET A 140 -2.39 -0.20 -12.74
C MET A 140 -1.53 1.05 -12.72
N SER A 141 -0.63 1.21 -13.70
CA SER A 141 0.29 2.35 -13.81
C SER A 141 -0.45 3.69 -13.94
N ASN A 142 -1.51 3.74 -14.75
CA ASN A 142 -2.31 4.96 -14.92
C ASN A 142 -3.05 5.34 -13.63
N LEU A 143 -3.62 4.36 -12.92
CA LEU A 143 -4.29 4.61 -11.64
C LEU A 143 -3.29 5.02 -10.57
N GLU A 144 -2.13 4.37 -10.50
CA GLU A 144 -1.04 4.71 -9.57
C GLU A 144 -0.56 6.15 -9.78
N LYS A 145 -0.26 6.55 -11.01
CA LYS A 145 0.13 7.93 -11.36
C LYS A 145 -0.95 8.94 -10.95
N LYS A 146 -2.22 8.64 -11.23
CA LYS A 146 -3.34 9.50 -10.85
C LYS A 146 -3.43 9.67 -9.32
N ILE A 147 -3.30 8.58 -8.57
CA ILE A 147 -3.29 8.63 -7.10
C ILE A 147 -2.13 9.47 -6.59
N LEU A 148 -0.91 9.18 -7.05
CA LEU A 148 0.31 9.88 -6.59
C LEU A 148 0.26 11.37 -6.88
N ASN A 149 -0.32 11.79 -8.02
CA ASN A 149 -0.50 13.21 -8.32
C ASN A 149 -1.49 13.91 -7.38
N LEU A 150 -2.52 13.21 -6.89
CA LEU A 150 -3.50 13.75 -5.95
C LEU A 150 -2.97 13.89 -4.52
N ILE A 151 -2.06 13.01 -4.12
CA ILE A 151 -1.59 12.91 -2.73
C ILE A 151 -0.17 13.46 -2.50
N LYS A 152 0.36 14.19 -3.45
CA LYS A 152 1.68 14.87 -3.31
C LYS A 152 1.80 15.67 -2.02
#